data_0b5ef179087fe10148f7507385d5860e
#
_entry.id   0b5ef179087fe10148f7507385d5860e
#
_cell.length_a   1.000
_cell.length_b   1.000
_cell.length_c   1.000
_cell.angle_alpha   90.00
_cell.angle_beta   90.00
_cell.angle_gamma   90.00
#
_symmetry.space_group_name_H-M   'P 1'
#
loop_
_entity.id
_entity.type
_entity.pdbx_description
1 polymer ?
#
loop_
_entity_poly.entity_id
_entity_poly.type
_entity_poly.pdbx_seq_one_letter_code
_entity_poly.pdbx_strand_id
1 'polypeptide(L)'
;MRVIIAAIILSFLANPVRASGRILFAHGSRAAIERADGCVAAGRSARVAAKGKVQAVAGFSFAPDRRRWGEFHAQLSRPPRAGSSVILTVGQQPFLLTARGGWAWSRGPAQEQAIIAAVRSAGGMRVEARDSAGRRFADPYALDGAPTAIDAAAACAGKIRRR
;
A
#
# COMPACT_ATOMS: atom_id res chain seq x y z
N MET A 1 -64.66 -8.10 11.79
CA MET A 1 -63.38 -8.69 12.17
C MET A 1 -62.27 -7.99 11.34
N ARG A 2 -61.52 -7.08 11.93
CA ARG A 2 -60.42 -6.36 11.26
C ARG A 2 -59.10 -6.94 11.77
N VAL A 3 -58.35 -7.60 10.87
CA VAL A 3 -57.01 -8.13 11.15
C VAL A 3 -56.00 -7.03 10.88
N ILE A 4 -55.30 -6.58 11.96
CA ILE A 4 -54.20 -5.64 11.86
C ILE A 4 -52.93 -6.47 11.71
N ILE A 5 -52.28 -6.39 10.53
CA ILE A 5 -50.96 -6.97 10.27
C ILE A 5 -49.92 -5.94 10.70
N ALA A 6 -49.24 -6.22 11.81
CA ALA A 6 -48.10 -5.43 12.25
C ALA A 6 -46.84 -5.83 11.46
N ALA A 7 -46.38 -4.96 10.60
CA ALA A 7 -45.10 -5.13 9.88
C ALA A 7 -43.91 -4.78 10.82
N ILE A 8 -43.15 -5.81 11.20
CA ILE A 8 -41.90 -5.66 11.94
C ILE A 8 -40.81 -5.26 10.93
N ILE A 9 -40.39 -3.98 10.95
CA ILE A 9 -39.26 -3.49 10.19
C ILE A 9 -38.00 -3.84 10.96
N LEU A 10 -37.29 -4.86 10.50
CA LEU A 10 -35.97 -5.24 11.03
C LEU A 10 -34.91 -4.26 10.46
N SER A 11 -34.57 -3.23 11.22
CA SER A 11 -33.51 -2.30 10.87
C SER A 11 -32.16 -2.99 11.04
N PHE A 12 -31.54 -3.44 9.94
CA PHE A 12 -30.15 -3.84 9.89
C PHE A 12 -29.27 -2.60 10.10
N LEU A 13 -28.79 -2.39 11.31
CA LEU A 13 -27.70 -1.46 11.60
C LEU A 13 -26.42 -2.05 11.02
N ALA A 14 -26.09 -1.66 9.79
CA ALA A 14 -24.78 -1.92 9.21
C ALA A 14 -23.73 -1.12 10.01
N ASN A 15 -23.05 -1.75 10.95
CA ASN A 15 -21.89 -1.19 11.61
C ASN A 15 -20.80 -0.99 10.54
N PRO A 16 -20.30 0.24 10.32
CA PRO A 16 -19.13 0.41 9.47
C PRO A 16 -17.96 -0.27 10.16
N VAL A 17 -17.45 -1.35 9.57
CA VAL A 17 -16.19 -1.96 9.98
C VAL A 17 -15.10 -0.91 9.74
N ARG A 18 -14.79 -0.14 10.76
CA ARG A 18 -13.59 0.70 10.78
C ARG A 18 -12.41 -0.25 10.75
N ALA A 19 -11.68 -0.27 9.65
CA ALA A 19 -10.36 -0.87 9.58
C ALA A 19 -9.41 -0.02 10.44
N SER A 20 -9.54 -0.14 11.76
CA SER A 20 -8.71 0.57 12.74
C SER A 20 -7.38 -0.17 12.85
N GLY A 21 -6.37 0.31 12.09
CA GLY A 21 -5.01 -0.13 12.29
C GLY A 21 -4.35 0.62 13.44
N ARG A 22 -3.55 -0.07 14.27
CA ARG A 22 -2.72 0.56 15.30
C ARG A 22 -1.45 1.13 14.66
N ILE A 23 -1.21 2.43 14.82
CA ILE A 23 0.03 3.07 14.37
C ILE A 23 1.16 2.65 15.30
N LEU A 24 2.22 2.08 14.72
CA LEU A 24 3.44 1.62 15.41
C LEU A 24 4.57 2.65 15.32
N PHE A 25 4.61 3.36 14.20
CA PHE A 25 5.60 4.38 13.86
C PHE A 25 4.97 5.38 12.90
N ALA A 26 5.30 6.65 13.03
CA ALA A 26 4.93 7.69 12.07
C ALA A 26 6.04 8.72 11.97
N HIS A 27 6.40 9.09 10.73
CA HIS A 27 7.36 10.13 10.40
C HIS A 27 7.04 10.75 9.04
N GLY A 28 6.80 12.05 9.00
CA GLY A 28 6.44 12.77 7.79
C GLY A 28 5.19 12.16 7.11
N SER A 29 5.33 11.73 5.86
CA SER A 29 4.26 11.08 5.08
C SER A 29 4.21 9.56 5.26
N ARG A 30 4.98 8.97 6.18
CA ARG A 30 5.15 7.53 6.37
C ARG A 30 4.65 7.04 7.70
N ALA A 31 4.16 5.79 7.70
CA ALA A 31 3.76 5.11 8.91
C ALA A 31 3.99 3.60 8.82
N ALA A 32 4.24 2.96 9.97
CA ALA A 32 4.05 1.53 10.15
C ALA A 32 2.74 1.30 10.91
N ILE A 33 1.92 0.40 10.39
CA ILE A 33 0.54 0.19 10.87
C ILE A 33 0.31 -1.31 11.05
N GLU A 34 -0.15 -1.70 12.23
CA GLU A 34 -0.67 -3.06 12.49
C GLU A 34 -2.12 -3.12 11.99
N ARG A 35 -2.44 -4.18 11.26
CA ARG A 35 -3.78 -4.49 10.74
C ARG A 35 -4.18 -5.89 11.16
N ALA A 36 -5.43 -6.27 10.92
CA ALA A 36 -5.95 -7.59 11.28
C ALA A 36 -5.19 -8.76 10.59
N ASP A 37 -4.73 -8.55 9.36
CA ASP A 37 -4.06 -9.56 8.52
C ASP A 37 -2.53 -9.43 8.47
N GLY A 38 -1.95 -8.50 9.23
CA GLY A 38 -0.49 -8.28 9.28
C GLY A 38 -0.11 -6.83 9.55
N CYS A 39 1.10 -6.46 9.15
CA CYS A 39 1.66 -5.15 9.39
C CYS A 39 2.15 -4.54 8.07
N VAL A 40 1.99 -3.23 7.92
CA VAL A 40 2.32 -2.51 6.68
C VAL A 40 3.16 -1.29 6.99
N ALA A 41 4.25 -1.11 6.27
CA ALA A 41 4.97 0.16 6.18
C ALA A 41 4.48 0.89 4.93
N ALA A 42 3.88 2.07 5.05
CA ALA A 42 3.32 2.80 3.93
C ALA A 42 3.68 4.28 3.95
N GLY A 43 3.72 4.90 2.78
CA GLY A 43 3.93 6.33 2.62
C GLY A 43 3.13 6.91 1.46
N ARG A 44 2.66 8.13 1.63
CA ARG A 44 1.98 8.87 0.56
C ARG A 44 2.99 9.47 -0.41
N SER A 45 2.61 9.55 -1.68
CA SER A 45 3.38 10.29 -2.68
C SER A 45 3.56 11.75 -2.26
N ALA A 46 4.74 12.30 -2.56
CA ALA A 46 5.03 13.72 -2.38
C ALA A 46 4.15 14.61 -3.28
N ARG A 47 3.60 14.06 -4.34
CA ARG A 47 2.59 14.76 -5.17
C ARG A 47 1.22 14.63 -4.52
N VAL A 48 0.72 15.73 -3.99
CA VAL A 48 -0.63 15.80 -3.42
C VAL A 48 -1.66 15.68 -4.53
N ALA A 49 -2.62 14.77 -4.36
CA ALA A 49 -3.70 14.59 -5.30
C ALA A 49 -4.68 15.78 -5.26
N ALA A 50 -5.19 16.20 -6.42
CA ALA A 50 -6.28 17.15 -6.48
C ALA A 50 -7.56 16.57 -5.85
N LYS A 51 -8.47 17.44 -5.41
CA LYS A 51 -9.75 17.01 -4.81
C LYS A 51 -10.48 16.00 -5.71
N GLY A 52 -10.91 14.90 -5.12
CA GLY A 52 -11.61 13.82 -5.83
C GLY A 52 -10.71 12.91 -6.68
N LYS A 53 -9.38 13.08 -6.62
CA LYS A 53 -8.42 12.18 -7.27
C LYS A 53 -7.75 11.25 -6.27
N VAL A 54 -7.24 10.12 -6.76
CA VAL A 54 -6.55 9.13 -5.93
C VAL A 54 -5.21 9.70 -5.45
N GLN A 55 -5.00 9.72 -4.14
CA GLN A 55 -3.69 9.98 -3.54
C GLN A 55 -2.85 8.70 -3.68
N ALA A 56 -1.76 8.76 -4.43
CA ALA A 56 -0.86 7.62 -4.56
C ALA A 56 -0.21 7.28 -3.22
N VAL A 57 -0.14 5.98 -2.93
CA VAL A 57 0.46 5.42 -1.71
C VAL A 57 1.31 4.22 -2.11
N ALA A 58 2.49 4.08 -1.53
CA ALA A 58 3.32 2.90 -1.71
C ALA A 58 3.77 2.35 -0.37
N GLY A 59 4.00 1.04 -0.29
CA GLY A 59 4.37 0.40 0.96
C GLY A 59 4.87 -1.02 0.81
N PHE A 60 5.13 -1.62 1.98
CA PHE A 60 5.61 -2.99 2.14
C PHE A 60 4.71 -3.72 3.11
N SER A 61 4.20 -4.89 2.70
CA SER A 61 3.34 -5.74 3.51
C SER A 61 4.11 -6.89 4.14
N PHE A 62 3.79 -7.17 5.40
CA PHE A 62 4.34 -8.28 6.19
C PHE A 62 3.19 -9.05 6.82
N ALA A 63 2.97 -10.29 6.38
CA ALA A 63 1.96 -11.18 6.94
C ALA A 63 2.59 -12.19 7.91
N PRO A 64 1.89 -12.57 9.02
CA PRO A 64 2.40 -13.51 10.00
C PRO A 64 2.71 -14.91 9.43
N ASP A 65 1.97 -15.32 8.39
CA ASP A 65 2.16 -16.60 7.68
C ASP A 65 3.37 -16.60 6.72
N ARG A 66 4.05 -15.46 6.58
CA ARG A 66 5.18 -15.20 5.67
C ARG A 66 4.89 -15.36 4.18
N ARG A 67 3.66 -15.54 3.75
CA ARG A 67 3.29 -15.53 2.33
C ARG A 67 3.54 -14.18 1.67
N ARG A 68 3.41 -13.09 2.45
CA ARG A 68 3.80 -11.73 2.08
C ARG A 68 4.81 -11.25 3.11
N TRP A 69 6.08 -11.21 2.75
CA TRP A 69 7.13 -10.77 3.65
C TRP A 69 8.03 -9.76 2.96
N GLY A 70 7.64 -8.49 3.06
CA GLY A 70 8.27 -7.40 2.36
C GLY A 70 7.72 -7.18 0.96
N GLU A 71 6.51 -7.68 0.65
CA GLU A 71 5.85 -7.45 -0.61
C GLU A 71 5.65 -5.95 -0.84
N PHE A 72 6.33 -5.42 -1.86
CA PHE A 72 6.10 -4.05 -2.29
C PHE A 72 4.76 -3.94 -3.01
N HIS A 73 3.98 -2.91 -2.67
CA HIS A 73 2.75 -2.57 -3.37
C HIS A 73 2.59 -1.06 -3.48
N ALA A 74 1.92 -0.61 -4.53
CA ALA A 74 1.58 0.79 -4.74
C ALA A 74 0.18 0.95 -5.30
N GLN A 75 -0.62 1.80 -4.67
CA GLN A 75 -1.80 2.40 -5.28
C GLN A 75 -1.33 3.59 -6.10
N LEU A 76 -1.58 3.54 -7.39
CA LEU A 76 -1.13 4.55 -8.33
C LEU A 76 -2.09 5.74 -8.38
N SER A 77 -1.59 6.93 -8.67
CA SER A 77 -2.43 8.13 -8.84
C SER A 77 -3.38 8.02 -10.03
N ARG A 78 -3.06 7.13 -11.00
CA ARG A 78 -3.86 6.83 -12.20
C ARG A 78 -3.74 5.35 -12.55
N PRO A 79 -4.78 4.72 -13.09
CA PRO A 79 -4.66 3.38 -13.65
C PRO A 79 -3.67 3.38 -14.82
N PRO A 80 -2.71 2.44 -14.86
CA PRO A 80 -1.84 2.29 -16.00
C PRO A 80 -2.62 1.73 -17.19
N ARG A 81 -2.18 2.05 -18.41
CA ARG A 81 -2.70 1.46 -19.63
C ARG A 81 -2.47 -0.05 -19.62
N ALA A 82 -3.48 -0.82 -20.03
CA ALA A 82 -3.35 -2.27 -20.12
C ALA A 82 -2.14 -2.65 -21.01
N GLY A 83 -1.32 -3.60 -20.53
CA GLY A 83 -0.11 -4.04 -21.20
C GLY A 83 1.08 -3.07 -21.14
N SER A 84 0.95 -1.90 -20.52
CA SER A 84 2.10 -1.01 -20.32
C SER A 84 2.94 -1.43 -19.13
N SER A 85 4.25 -1.18 -19.21
CA SER A 85 5.17 -1.42 -18.10
C SER A 85 4.93 -0.41 -16.97
N VAL A 86 4.94 -0.90 -15.73
CA VAL A 86 4.98 -0.10 -14.51
C VAL A 86 6.35 -0.33 -13.86
N ILE A 87 7.09 0.74 -13.65
CA ILE A 87 8.47 0.68 -13.15
C ILE A 87 8.56 1.45 -11.84
N LEU A 88 9.06 0.77 -10.80
CA LEU A 88 9.54 1.39 -9.60
C LEU A 88 11.03 1.71 -9.79
N THR A 89 11.43 2.95 -9.59
CA THR A 89 12.85 3.32 -9.51
C THR A 89 13.17 3.76 -8.09
N VAL A 90 14.14 3.11 -7.44
CA VAL A 90 14.62 3.44 -6.11
C VAL A 90 16.05 3.99 -6.25
N GLY A 91 16.25 5.27 -5.94
CA GLY A 91 17.48 5.95 -6.32
C GLY A 91 17.69 5.89 -7.84
N GLN A 92 18.66 5.08 -8.28
CA GLN A 92 18.94 4.83 -9.71
C GLN A 92 18.55 3.41 -10.16
N GLN A 93 18.06 2.56 -9.26
CA GLN A 93 17.79 1.16 -9.52
C GLN A 93 16.35 0.93 -9.98
N PRO A 94 16.09 0.44 -11.21
CA PRO A 94 14.76 0.17 -11.71
C PRO A 94 14.29 -1.26 -11.35
N PHE A 95 13.00 -1.39 -11.08
CA PHE A 95 12.30 -2.66 -10.83
C PHE A 95 11.01 -2.69 -11.64
N LEU A 96 10.85 -3.70 -12.49
CA LEU A 96 9.61 -3.91 -13.23
C LEU A 96 8.57 -4.55 -12.32
N LEU A 97 7.41 -3.89 -12.17
CA LEU A 97 6.31 -4.36 -11.34
C LEU A 97 5.26 -5.12 -12.15
N THR A 98 4.45 -5.92 -11.45
CA THR A 98 3.18 -6.43 -11.97
C THR A 98 2.09 -5.44 -11.63
N ALA A 99 1.20 -5.11 -12.59
CA ALA A 99 0.12 -4.15 -12.36
C ALA A 99 -1.23 -4.71 -12.77
N ARG A 100 -2.26 -4.34 -11.98
CA ARG A 100 -3.67 -4.64 -12.28
C ARG A 100 -4.55 -3.51 -11.75
N GLY A 101 -5.40 -2.96 -12.62
CA GLY A 101 -6.21 -1.79 -12.27
C GLY A 101 -5.32 -0.61 -11.85
N GLY A 102 -5.63 0.01 -10.74
CA GLY A 102 -4.85 1.12 -10.16
C GLY A 102 -3.75 0.69 -9.19
N TRP A 103 -3.35 -0.59 -9.19
CA TRP A 103 -2.37 -1.14 -8.25
C TRP A 103 -1.19 -1.78 -8.97
N ALA A 104 -0.03 -1.77 -8.31
CA ALA A 104 1.18 -2.45 -8.76
C ALA A 104 1.86 -3.17 -7.59
N TRP A 105 2.54 -4.30 -7.87
CA TRP A 105 3.21 -5.16 -6.87
C TRP A 105 4.57 -5.61 -7.36
N SER A 106 5.44 -5.94 -6.40
CA SER A 106 6.68 -6.70 -6.66
C SER A 106 6.39 -8.07 -7.25
N ARG A 107 7.42 -8.63 -7.91
CA ARG A 107 7.34 -9.92 -8.63
C ARG A 107 7.83 -11.11 -7.82
N GLY A 108 7.85 -10.99 -6.50
CA GLY A 108 8.21 -12.07 -5.59
C GLY A 108 9.43 -11.79 -4.72
N PRO A 109 9.80 -12.74 -3.86
CA PRO A 109 10.69 -12.52 -2.71
C PRO A 109 12.08 -11.97 -3.05
N ALA A 110 12.68 -12.42 -4.15
CA ALA A 110 14.01 -11.93 -4.55
C ALA A 110 13.98 -10.44 -4.93
N GLN A 111 12.94 -10.01 -5.65
CA GLN A 111 12.76 -8.61 -5.98
C GLN A 111 12.41 -7.77 -4.75
N GLU A 112 11.60 -8.28 -3.84
CA GLU A 112 11.22 -7.63 -2.59
C GLU A 112 12.45 -7.34 -1.72
N GLN A 113 13.34 -8.30 -1.55
CA GLN A 113 14.60 -8.12 -0.84
C GLN A 113 15.48 -7.05 -1.51
N ALA A 114 15.58 -7.08 -2.84
CA ALA A 114 16.36 -6.09 -3.60
C ALA A 114 15.78 -4.68 -3.48
N ILE A 115 14.45 -4.53 -3.53
CA ILE A 115 13.77 -3.24 -3.33
C ILE A 115 14.02 -2.72 -1.92
N ILE A 116 13.87 -3.54 -0.88
CA ILE A 116 14.11 -3.14 0.51
C ILE A 116 15.57 -2.74 0.71
N ALA A 117 16.51 -3.47 0.14
CA ALA A 117 17.93 -3.12 0.21
C ALA A 117 18.21 -1.76 -0.44
N ALA A 118 17.62 -1.50 -1.62
CA ALA A 118 17.76 -0.21 -2.31
C ALA A 118 17.13 0.94 -1.51
N VAL A 119 15.98 0.74 -0.88
CA VAL A 119 15.29 1.74 -0.04
C VAL A 119 16.14 2.17 1.16
N ARG A 120 16.96 1.28 1.70
CA ARG A 120 17.83 1.60 2.85
C ARG A 120 18.95 2.59 2.54
N SER A 121 19.33 2.73 1.28
CA SER A 121 20.43 3.59 0.84
C SER A 121 20.01 4.78 -0.02
N ALA A 122 18.74 4.81 -0.48
CA ALA A 122 18.26 5.86 -1.36
C ALA A 122 17.48 6.95 -0.60
N GLY A 123 17.56 8.19 -1.07
CA GLY A 123 16.78 9.33 -0.54
C GLY A 123 15.36 9.41 -1.10
N GLY A 124 15.08 8.72 -2.21
CA GLY A 124 13.79 8.78 -2.87
C GLY A 124 13.52 7.60 -3.80
N MET A 125 12.25 7.40 -4.10
CA MET A 125 11.78 6.45 -5.10
C MET A 125 10.62 7.05 -5.89
N ARG A 126 10.32 6.48 -7.06
CA ARG A 126 9.14 6.84 -7.85
C ARG A 126 8.57 5.62 -8.58
N VAL A 127 7.26 5.59 -8.73
CA VAL A 127 6.58 4.63 -9.60
C VAL A 127 6.14 5.35 -10.86
N GLU A 128 6.52 4.84 -12.01
CA GLU A 128 6.27 5.45 -13.32
C GLU A 128 5.47 4.49 -14.21
N ALA A 129 4.52 5.06 -14.97
CA ALA A 129 3.75 4.32 -15.96
C ALA A 129 3.19 5.27 -17.03
N ARG A 130 2.42 4.69 -17.98
CA ARG A 130 1.58 5.44 -18.94
C ARG A 130 0.12 5.20 -18.61
N ASP A 131 -0.69 6.26 -18.59
CA ASP A 131 -2.14 6.17 -18.40
C ASP A 131 -2.86 5.65 -19.67
N SER A 132 -4.18 5.47 -19.60
CA SER A 132 -5.00 5.00 -20.73
C SER A 132 -4.90 5.86 -21.99
N ALA A 133 -4.58 7.14 -21.85
CA ALA A 133 -4.33 8.06 -22.96
C ALA A 133 -2.87 8.02 -23.45
N GLY A 134 -2.04 7.11 -22.94
CA GLY A 134 -0.63 6.98 -23.29
C GLY A 134 0.30 8.03 -22.66
N ARG A 135 -0.20 8.93 -21.83
CA ARG A 135 0.58 9.98 -21.17
C ARG A 135 1.38 9.40 -20.03
N ARG A 136 2.66 9.77 -19.92
CA ARG A 136 3.50 9.40 -18.79
C ARG A 136 3.00 10.05 -17.51
N PHE A 137 3.06 9.31 -16.40
CA PHE A 137 2.91 9.85 -15.06
C PHE A 137 3.93 9.22 -14.12
N ALA A 138 4.22 9.91 -13.03
CA ALA A 138 5.13 9.46 -11.98
C ALA A 138 4.56 9.84 -10.61
N ASP A 139 4.64 8.90 -9.69
CA ASP A 139 4.29 9.07 -8.29
C ASP A 139 5.59 9.04 -7.46
N PRO A 140 6.14 10.21 -7.07
CA PRO A 140 7.39 10.28 -6.30
C PRO A 140 7.15 10.12 -4.81
N TYR A 141 8.10 9.51 -4.11
CA TYR A 141 8.08 9.29 -2.66
C TYR A 141 9.43 9.65 -2.05
N ALA A 142 9.45 10.48 -1.02
CA ALA A 142 10.62 10.64 -0.15
C ALA A 142 10.82 9.37 0.68
N LEU A 143 12.04 8.99 1.02
CA LEU A 143 12.34 7.77 1.75
C LEU A 143 12.76 8.01 3.21
N ASP A 144 12.69 9.27 3.69
CA ASP A 144 12.93 9.58 5.10
C ASP A 144 12.02 8.75 6.02
N GLY A 145 12.62 8.05 6.97
CA GLY A 145 11.91 7.15 7.89
C GLY A 145 11.40 5.85 7.27
N ALA A 146 11.60 5.59 5.97
CA ALA A 146 11.16 4.36 5.33
C ALA A 146 11.83 3.11 5.89
N PRO A 147 13.15 3.06 6.12
CA PRO A 147 13.80 1.91 6.74
C PRO A 147 13.22 1.59 8.12
N THR A 148 13.02 2.60 8.97
CA THR A 148 12.44 2.43 10.32
C THR A 148 10.99 1.91 10.24
N ALA A 149 10.18 2.44 9.33
CA ALA A 149 8.81 1.96 9.14
C ALA A 149 8.77 0.50 8.67
N ILE A 150 9.66 0.09 7.76
CA ILE A 150 9.81 -1.29 7.28
C ILE A 150 10.19 -2.21 8.44
N ASP A 151 11.19 -1.84 9.24
CA ASP A 151 11.65 -2.65 10.38
C ASP A 151 10.56 -2.77 11.45
N ALA A 152 9.82 -1.70 11.74
CA ALA A 152 8.70 -1.72 12.67
C ALA A 152 7.56 -2.65 12.19
N ALA A 153 7.23 -2.61 10.89
CA ALA A 153 6.19 -3.48 10.31
C ALA A 153 6.63 -4.95 10.31
N ALA A 154 7.88 -5.24 9.95
CA ALA A 154 8.44 -6.60 9.99
C ALA A 154 8.47 -7.17 11.41
N ALA A 155 8.91 -6.38 12.38
CA ALA A 155 8.93 -6.77 13.81
C ALA A 155 7.52 -7.02 14.35
N CYS A 156 6.54 -6.20 13.96
CA CYS A 156 5.13 -6.36 14.30
C CYS A 156 4.59 -7.72 13.80
N ALA A 157 4.74 -8.02 12.51
CA ALA A 157 4.28 -9.28 11.93
C ALA A 157 4.96 -10.50 12.56
N GLY A 158 6.25 -10.38 12.91
CA GLY A 158 6.97 -11.40 13.64
C GLY A 158 6.43 -11.68 15.04
N LYS A 159 5.91 -10.67 15.74
CA LYS A 159 5.28 -10.81 17.07
C LYS A 159 3.90 -11.47 16.98
N ILE A 160 3.08 -11.10 15.98
CA ILE A 160 1.74 -11.70 15.78
C ILE A 160 1.87 -13.21 15.58
N ARG A 161 2.87 -13.67 14.84
CA ARG A 161 3.10 -15.09 14.58
C ARG A 161 3.45 -15.92 15.83
N ARG A 162 3.95 -15.30 16.91
CA ARG A 162 4.36 -15.98 18.14
C ARG A 162 3.24 -16.07 19.19
N ARG A 163 2.10 -15.45 18.93
CA ARG A 163 0.91 -15.51 19.79
C ARG A 163 -0.04 -16.60 19.32
#